data_7aa0e90ab52e12233a3ae412020537fc
#
_entry.id   7aa0e90ab52e12233a3ae412020537fc
#
_cell.length_a   1.000
_cell.length_b   1.000
_cell.length_c   1.000
_cell.angle_alpha   90.00
_cell.angle_beta   90.00
_cell.angle_gamma   90.00
#
_symmetry.space_group_name_H-M   'P 1'
#
loop_
_entity.id
_entity.type
_entity.pdbx_description
1 polymer ?
#
loop_
_entity_poly.entity_id
_entity_poly.type
_entity_poly.pdbx_seq_one_letter_code
_entity_poly.pdbx_strand_id
1 'polypeptide(L)'
;MAHVLGQNQYGKAETRVVRITRSGARHEIKDVSVSVALSGDLDAMHLSGSNAHCLPTDSVKNTCYALAKQYGIDSAEGYGIRLARHFVAEVAPIHRARVRIEEYVWDRIRTPRAPARATGAEEADHSFVRRGGEVRTAEVHWDGKALQVVSGLKGLVVMNSTGSEFRGYLKDRYTTLQETDDRVLATEVTARWRHSFTGAEGEAEPGWDTGWAEVRDQLLEAFAETYSHSLQQTLHAMGTRVLDHQPGVAEIRLQLPNRHHFPVDLEPFGLRNENEVFHAADRPYGLIEGTVHREGAVPAIPVE
;
A
#
# COMPACT_ATOMS: atom_id res chain seq x y z
N MET A 1 -1.47 41.15 14.50
CA MET A 1 -0.73 40.30 13.49
C MET A 1 -1.74 39.90 12.42
N ALA A 2 -1.41 40.06 11.15
CA ALA A 2 -2.27 39.60 10.04
C ALA A 2 -2.16 38.07 9.88
N HIS A 3 -3.28 37.40 9.69
CA HIS A 3 -3.34 35.96 9.41
C HIS A 3 -3.61 35.79 7.91
N VAL A 4 -2.99 34.77 7.31
CA VAL A 4 -3.20 34.38 5.92
C VAL A 4 -3.61 32.91 5.85
N LEU A 5 -4.46 32.55 4.88
CA LEU A 5 -4.81 31.18 4.62
C LEU A 5 -3.58 30.47 4.02
N GLY A 6 -3.18 29.35 4.61
CA GLY A 6 -2.14 28.48 4.09
C GLY A 6 -2.67 27.46 3.08
N GLN A 7 -1.87 26.40 2.82
CA GLN A 7 -2.29 25.31 1.93
C GLN A 7 -3.61 24.72 2.43
N ASN A 8 -4.53 24.55 1.50
CA ASN A 8 -5.84 23.98 1.78
C ASN A 8 -6.24 22.97 0.72
N GLN A 9 -7.14 22.08 1.09
CA GLN A 9 -7.73 21.08 0.21
C GLN A 9 -9.08 20.63 0.80
N TYR A 10 -9.97 20.18 -0.05
CA TYR A 10 -11.22 19.53 0.34
C TYR A 10 -11.56 18.38 -0.59
N GLY A 11 -12.52 17.54 -0.25
CA GLY A 11 -12.94 16.46 -1.14
C GLY A 11 -13.84 15.45 -0.45
N LYS A 12 -13.79 14.22 -0.95
CA LYS A 12 -14.59 13.10 -0.43
C LYS A 12 -13.67 11.94 -0.07
N ALA A 13 -13.77 11.47 1.16
CA ALA A 13 -13.02 10.31 1.63
C ALA A 13 -13.86 9.03 1.58
N GLU A 14 -13.16 7.91 1.38
CA GLU A 14 -13.66 6.55 1.54
C GLU A 14 -14.92 6.20 0.73
N THR A 15 -15.02 6.74 -0.50
CA THR A 15 -16.09 6.34 -1.43
C THR A 15 -15.90 4.89 -1.83
N ARG A 16 -16.79 4.00 -1.36
CA ARG A 16 -16.76 2.57 -1.73
C ARG A 16 -17.34 2.38 -3.13
N VAL A 17 -16.55 1.76 -4.00
CA VAL A 17 -16.94 1.43 -5.37
C VAL A 17 -16.71 -0.06 -5.60
N VAL A 18 -17.77 -0.81 -5.88
CA VAL A 18 -17.68 -2.20 -6.34
C VAL A 18 -18.11 -2.25 -7.78
N ARG A 19 -17.18 -2.64 -8.66
CA ARG A 19 -17.48 -2.85 -10.08
C ARG A 19 -17.44 -4.33 -10.41
N ILE A 20 -18.52 -4.83 -10.98
CA ILE A 20 -18.61 -6.20 -11.49
C ILE A 20 -18.63 -6.12 -13.01
N THR A 21 -17.62 -6.71 -13.65
CA THR A 21 -17.58 -6.94 -15.09
C THR A 21 -18.19 -8.28 -15.39
N ARG A 22 -19.25 -8.28 -16.23
CA ARG A 22 -20.02 -9.46 -16.60
C ARG A 22 -19.76 -9.81 -18.06
N SER A 23 -18.71 -10.63 -18.29
CA SER A 23 -18.36 -11.13 -19.62
C SER A 23 -18.77 -12.60 -19.71
N GLY A 24 -20.01 -12.87 -20.15
CA GLY A 24 -20.59 -14.21 -20.14
C GLY A 24 -20.83 -14.72 -18.70
N ALA A 25 -20.53 -15.98 -18.47
CA ALA A 25 -20.69 -16.60 -17.14
C ALA A 25 -19.59 -16.18 -16.14
N ARG A 26 -18.38 -15.83 -16.63
CA ARG A 26 -17.25 -15.48 -15.77
C ARG A 26 -17.26 -13.99 -15.46
N HIS A 27 -17.50 -13.68 -14.19
CA HIS A 27 -17.49 -12.30 -13.70
C HIS A 27 -16.13 -11.93 -13.12
N GLU A 28 -15.83 -10.63 -13.09
CA GLU A 28 -14.68 -10.06 -12.41
C GLU A 28 -15.15 -9.00 -11.42
N ILE A 29 -14.45 -8.87 -10.30
CA ILE A 29 -14.74 -7.88 -9.26
C ILE A 29 -13.53 -6.97 -9.08
N LYS A 30 -13.80 -5.67 -9.07
CA LYS A 30 -12.91 -4.64 -8.50
C LYS A 30 -13.67 -3.97 -7.36
N ASP A 31 -13.11 -4.03 -6.16
CA ASP A 31 -13.68 -3.50 -4.91
C ASP A 31 -12.68 -2.51 -4.33
N VAL A 32 -13.01 -1.22 -4.40
CA VAL A 32 -12.08 -0.15 -4.01
C VAL A 32 -12.74 0.85 -3.05
N SER A 33 -11.92 1.45 -2.19
CA SER A 33 -12.25 2.64 -1.41
C SER A 33 -11.45 3.81 -1.96
N VAL A 34 -12.13 4.87 -2.37
CA VAL A 34 -11.55 6.02 -3.07
C VAL A 34 -11.66 7.28 -2.22
N SER A 35 -10.54 7.93 -1.96
CA SER A 35 -10.48 9.23 -1.30
C SER A 35 -9.89 10.27 -2.26
N VAL A 36 -10.63 11.32 -2.53
CA VAL A 36 -10.25 12.43 -3.42
C VAL A 36 -10.05 13.69 -2.60
N ALA A 37 -8.94 14.38 -2.82
CA ALA A 37 -8.67 15.70 -2.28
C ALA A 37 -8.32 16.66 -3.42
N LEU A 38 -9.00 17.80 -3.45
CA LEU A 38 -8.92 18.81 -4.49
C LEU A 38 -8.36 20.11 -3.93
N SER A 39 -7.49 20.78 -4.66
CA SER A 39 -6.91 22.09 -4.32
C SER A 39 -6.92 23.00 -5.56
N GLY A 40 -7.02 24.32 -5.33
CA GLY A 40 -7.07 25.30 -6.41
C GLY A 40 -7.48 26.67 -5.91
N ASP A 41 -8.28 27.39 -6.66
CA ASP A 41 -8.79 28.74 -6.35
C ASP A 41 -9.93 28.70 -5.33
N LEU A 42 -9.61 28.26 -4.10
CA LEU A 42 -10.58 27.90 -3.05
C LEU A 42 -10.63 28.90 -1.91
N ASP A 43 -9.82 29.96 -1.93
CA ASP A 43 -9.67 30.90 -0.81
C ASP A 43 -10.99 31.53 -0.40
N ALA A 44 -11.84 31.90 -1.35
CA ALA A 44 -13.14 32.50 -1.08
C ALA A 44 -14.07 31.59 -0.23
N MET A 45 -13.93 30.27 -0.37
CA MET A 45 -14.70 29.33 0.47
C MET A 45 -14.36 29.47 1.95
N HIS A 46 -13.09 29.71 2.25
CA HIS A 46 -12.59 29.85 3.62
C HIS A 46 -12.71 31.27 4.16
N LEU A 47 -12.43 32.27 3.33
CA LEU A 47 -12.31 33.66 3.78
C LEU A 47 -13.66 34.42 3.81
N SER A 48 -14.55 34.12 2.87
CA SER A 48 -15.84 34.81 2.76
C SER A 48 -17.06 33.87 2.79
N GLY A 49 -16.84 32.55 2.82
CA GLY A 49 -17.93 31.57 2.75
C GLY A 49 -18.57 31.44 1.36
N SER A 50 -17.94 31.98 0.30
CA SER A 50 -18.43 31.86 -1.07
C SER A 50 -18.21 30.47 -1.61
N ASN A 51 -19.30 29.80 -2.01
CA ASN A 51 -19.25 28.46 -2.61
C ASN A 51 -19.18 28.46 -4.14
N ALA A 52 -18.93 29.61 -4.78
CA ALA A 52 -18.91 29.73 -6.25
C ALA A 52 -17.88 28.80 -6.93
N HIS A 53 -16.77 28.52 -6.26
CA HIS A 53 -15.72 27.62 -6.74
C HIS A 53 -15.77 26.22 -6.10
N CYS A 54 -16.81 25.92 -5.32
CA CYS A 54 -16.95 24.66 -4.60
C CYS A 54 -17.66 23.61 -5.46
N LEU A 55 -16.94 22.59 -5.95
CA LEU A 55 -17.59 21.38 -6.43
C LEU A 55 -18.15 20.61 -5.21
N PRO A 56 -19.47 20.38 -5.10
CA PRO A 56 -20.00 19.62 -3.97
C PRO A 56 -19.31 18.28 -3.77
N THR A 57 -19.03 17.91 -2.54
CA THR A 57 -18.36 16.60 -2.27
C THR A 57 -19.25 15.42 -2.70
N ASP A 58 -20.56 15.61 -2.81
CA ASP A 58 -21.46 14.64 -3.41
C ASP A 58 -21.18 14.44 -4.90
N SER A 59 -20.90 15.51 -5.64
CA SER A 59 -20.49 15.44 -7.04
C SER A 59 -19.15 14.71 -7.18
N VAL A 60 -18.19 14.94 -6.28
CA VAL A 60 -16.91 14.20 -6.25
C VAL A 60 -17.17 12.69 -6.12
N LYS A 61 -18.05 12.29 -5.19
CA LYS A 61 -18.47 10.89 -5.04
C LYS A 61 -19.12 10.34 -6.31
N ASN A 62 -20.06 11.08 -6.88
CA ASN A 62 -20.80 10.66 -8.08
C ASN A 62 -19.87 10.52 -9.29
N THR A 63 -18.85 11.36 -9.42
CA THR A 63 -17.80 11.24 -10.43
C THR A 63 -17.04 9.92 -10.31
N CYS A 64 -16.71 9.48 -9.09
CA CYS A 64 -16.09 8.17 -8.90
C CYS A 64 -16.97 7.04 -9.48
N TYR A 65 -18.26 7.01 -9.20
CA TYR A 65 -19.17 5.99 -9.76
C TYR A 65 -19.31 6.10 -11.28
N ALA A 66 -19.45 7.31 -11.80
CA ALA A 66 -19.64 7.55 -13.22
C ALA A 66 -18.44 7.06 -14.04
N LEU A 67 -17.22 7.46 -13.65
CA LEU A 67 -16.00 7.06 -14.36
C LEU A 67 -15.72 5.56 -14.22
N ALA A 68 -16.01 4.96 -13.05
CA ALA A 68 -15.93 3.51 -12.88
C ALA A 68 -16.87 2.75 -13.83
N LYS A 69 -18.07 3.29 -14.08
CA LYS A 69 -19.01 2.69 -15.04
C LYS A 69 -18.56 2.91 -16.48
N GLN A 70 -18.14 4.13 -16.81
CA GLN A 70 -17.86 4.55 -18.20
C GLN A 70 -16.57 3.89 -18.74
N TYR A 71 -15.52 3.87 -17.93
CA TYR A 71 -14.18 3.47 -18.37
C TYR A 71 -13.66 2.20 -17.71
N GLY A 72 -14.31 1.73 -16.65
CA GLY A 72 -13.82 0.58 -15.89
C GLY A 72 -12.87 0.96 -14.77
N ILE A 73 -12.44 -0.07 -14.03
CA ILE A 73 -11.37 -0.03 -13.04
C ILE A 73 -10.40 -1.14 -13.43
N ASP A 74 -9.45 -0.82 -14.32
CA ASP A 74 -8.48 -1.81 -14.79
C ASP A 74 -7.43 -2.07 -13.70
N SER A 75 -6.92 -1.00 -13.10
CA SER A 75 -6.02 -1.00 -11.94
C SER A 75 -6.35 0.15 -10.99
N ALA A 76 -5.87 0.08 -9.75
CA ALA A 76 -6.02 1.17 -8.77
C ALA A 76 -5.31 2.44 -9.27
N GLU A 77 -4.11 2.31 -9.80
CA GLU A 77 -3.29 3.41 -10.33
C GLU A 77 -3.93 4.06 -11.55
N GLY A 78 -4.28 3.28 -12.57
CA GLY A 78 -4.92 3.78 -13.80
C GLY A 78 -6.25 4.48 -13.53
N TYR A 79 -7.05 3.93 -12.62
CA TYR A 79 -8.29 4.56 -12.19
C TYR A 79 -8.04 5.86 -11.42
N GLY A 80 -7.04 5.88 -10.53
CA GLY A 80 -6.61 7.08 -9.81
C GLY A 80 -6.13 8.19 -10.74
N ILE A 81 -5.32 7.85 -11.75
CA ILE A 81 -4.84 8.78 -12.79
C ILE A 81 -6.02 9.40 -13.54
N ARG A 82 -6.98 8.58 -13.96
CA ARG A 82 -8.16 9.02 -14.67
C ARG A 82 -9.00 10.00 -13.85
N LEU A 83 -9.24 9.69 -12.58
CA LEU A 83 -9.95 10.58 -11.67
C LEU A 83 -9.20 11.90 -11.44
N ALA A 84 -7.90 11.84 -11.17
CA ALA A 84 -7.10 13.03 -10.90
C ALA A 84 -7.06 13.97 -12.13
N ARG A 85 -6.86 13.41 -13.34
CA ARG A 85 -6.89 14.18 -14.59
C ARG A 85 -8.26 14.79 -14.84
N HIS A 86 -9.33 14.04 -14.64
CA HIS A 86 -10.70 14.54 -14.82
C HIS A 86 -10.99 15.77 -13.96
N PHE A 87 -10.71 15.72 -12.65
CA PHE A 87 -11.01 16.85 -11.78
C PHE A 87 -10.24 18.12 -12.15
N VAL A 88 -8.97 17.99 -12.56
CA VAL A 88 -8.17 19.16 -12.97
C VAL A 88 -8.56 19.69 -14.34
N ALA A 89 -9.00 18.83 -15.26
CA ALA A 89 -9.38 19.25 -16.60
C ALA A 89 -10.81 19.85 -16.68
N GLU A 90 -11.75 19.25 -15.93
CA GLU A 90 -13.18 19.55 -16.09
C GLU A 90 -13.72 20.53 -15.04
N VAL A 91 -12.98 20.79 -13.95
CA VAL A 91 -13.41 21.65 -12.86
C VAL A 91 -12.50 22.88 -12.78
N ALA A 92 -12.84 23.94 -13.49
CA ALA A 92 -11.98 25.11 -13.72
C ALA A 92 -11.26 25.68 -12.47
N PRO A 93 -11.86 25.76 -11.26
CA PRO A 93 -11.16 26.23 -10.07
C PRO A 93 -10.15 25.24 -9.47
N ILE A 94 -10.12 24.00 -9.96
CA ILE A 94 -9.27 22.95 -9.42
C ILE A 94 -7.98 22.86 -10.22
N HIS A 95 -6.83 23.01 -9.54
CA HIS A 95 -5.51 22.98 -10.16
C HIS A 95 -4.69 21.77 -9.75
N ARG A 96 -5.11 21.06 -8.68
CA ARG A 96 -4.45 19.86 -8.19
C ARG A 96 -5.48 18.88 -7.64
N ALA A 97 -5.27 17.61 -7.95
CA ALA A 97 -6.03 16.52 -7.37
C ALA A 97 -5.08 15.47 -6.79
N ARG A 98 -5.42 14.97 -5.59
CA ARG A 98 -4.83 13.78 -4.99
C ARG A 98 -5.90 12.72 -4.86
N VAL A 99 -5.64 11.54 -5.38
CA VAL A 99 -6.55 10.39 -5.30
C VAL A 99 -5.83 9.26 -4.58
N ARG A 100 -6.41 8.80 -3.47
CA ARG A 100 -5.96 7.61 -2.73
C ARG A 100 -6.97 6.49 -2.95
N ILE A 101 -6.46 5.30 -3.21
CA ILE A 101 -7.28 4.11 -3.44
C ILE A 101 -6.75 2.97 -2.58
N GLU A 102 -7.67 2.29 -1.92
CA GLU A 102 -7.46 0.98 -1.31
C GLU A 102 -8.24 -0.04 -2.13
N GLU A 103 -7.56 -1.06 -2.64
CA GLU A 103 -8.18 -2.16 -3.38
C GLU A 103 -8.24 -3.41 -2.51
N TYR A 104 -9.44 -3.96 -2.37
CA TYR A 104 -9.71 -5.16 -1.60
C TYR A 104 -9.81 -6.36 -2.55
N VAL A 105 -8.85 -7.27 -2.43
CA VAL A 105 -8.72 -8.41 -3.35
C VAL A 105 -9.72 -9.50 -3.00
N TRP A 106 -10.36 -10.02 -4.05
CA TRP A 106 -11.29 -11.14 -3.98
C TRP A 106 -10.74 -12.32 -4.79
N ASP A 107 -10.54 -13.45 -4.13
CA ASP A 107 -10.14 -14.69 -4.77
C ASP A 107 -11.38 -15.48 -5.20
N ARG A 108 -11.29 -16.19 -6.32
CA ARG A 108 -12.37 -17.07 -6.75
C ARG A 108 -12.47 -18.28 -5.84
N ILE A 109 -13.69 -18.66 -5.50
CA ILE A 109 -13.91 -19.87 -4.71
C ILE A 109 -13.62 -21.07 -5.62
N ARG A 110 -12.80 -21.99 -5.13
CA ARG A 110 -12.56 -23.28 -5.78
C ARG A 110 -13.62 -24.29 -5.36
N THR A 111 -14.11 -25.07 -6.33
CA THR A 111 -15.10 -26.09 -6.08
C THR A 111 -14.97 -27.22 -7.11
N PRO A 112 -15.11 -28.49 -6.71
CA PRO A 112 -15.03 -29.64 -7.62
C PRO A 112 -16.10 -29.64 -8.74
N ARG A 113 -17.11 -28.77 -8.63
CA ARG A 113 -18.17 -28.62 -9.64
C ARG A 113 -17.91 -27.48 -10.62
N ALA A 114 -16.86 -26.67 -10.39
CA ALA A 114 -16.50 -25.60 -11.31
C ALA A 114 -15.78 -26.17 -12.54
N PRO A 115 -15.96 -25.54 -13.72
CA PRO A 115 -15.24 -25.98 -14.91
C PRO A 115 -13.73 -25.83 -14.72
N ALA A 116 -12.97 -26.87 -15.14
CA ALA A 116 -11.52 -26.80 -15.18
C ALA A 116 -11.08 -25.70 -16.16
N ARG A 117 -10.12 -24.89 -15.74
CA ARG A 117 -9.53 -23.81 -16.56
C ARG A 117 -8.17 -24.23 -17.12
N ALA A 118 -7.63 -23.44 -18.04
CA ALA A 118 -6.33 -23.70 -18.64
C ALA A 118 -5.18 -23.86 -17.62
N THR A 119 -5.35 -23.32 -16.43
CA THR A 119 -4.44 -23.46 -15.28
C THR A 119 -4.64 -24.75 -14.47
N GLY A 120 -5.61 -25.59 -14.84
CA GLY A 120 -6.02 -26.79 -14.08
C GLY A 120 -6.79 -26.52 -12.81
N ALA A 121 -7.12 -25.26 -12.50
CA ALA A 121 -7.89 -24.89 -11.32
C ALA A 121 -9.41 -24.92 -11.60
N GLU A 122 -10.12 -25.64 -10.76
CA GLU A 122 -11.59 -25.65 -10.73
C GLU A 122 -12.10 -24.42 -9.95
N GLU A 123 -12.34 -23.31 -10.65
CA GLU A 123 -12.76 -22.05 -10.07
C GLU A 123 -14.20 -21.70 -10.44
N ALA A 124 -14.97 -21.22 -9.46
CA ALA A 124 -16.33 -20.71 -9.69
C ALA A 124 -16.31 -19.48 -10.59
N ASP A 125 -17.29 -19.36 -11.48
CA ASP A 125 -17.35 -18.27 -12.46
C ASP A 125 -17.73 -16.92 -11.83
N HIS A 126 -18.51 -16.90 -10.76
CA HIS A 126 -19.10 -15.69 -10.16
C HIS A 126 -19.19 -15.74 -8.62
N SER A 127 -18.43 -16.64 -7.97
CA SER A 127 -18.39 -16.74 -6.52
C SER A 127 -16.98 -16.45 -6.01
N PHE A 128 -16.89 -15.60 -4.99
CA PHE A 128 -15.63 -15.05 -4.50
C PHE A 128 -15.56 -15.09 -2.99
N VAL A 129 -14.34 -15.17 -2.48
CA VAL A 129 -14.00 -14.99 -1.06
C VAL A 129 -13.01 -13.84 -0.94
N ARG A 130 -13.21 -12.96 0.02
CA ARG A 130 -12.28 -11.86 0.24
C ARG A 130 -10.98 -12.38 0.83
N ARG A 131 -9.84 -12.01 0.20
CA ARG A 131 -8.51 -12.25 0.77
C ARG A 131 -8.36 -11.42 2.04
N GLY A 132 -7.93 -12.07 3.14
CA GLY A 132 -7.83 -11.42 4.44
C GLY A 132 -6.56 -10.58 4.59
N GLY A 133 -6.63 -9.52 5.43
CA GLY A 133 -5.49 -8.78 5.95
C GLY A 133 -4.89 -7.78 4.97
N GLU A 134 -4.23 -8.26 3.93
CA GLU A 134 -3.50 -7.45 2.96
C GLU A 134 -4.43 -6.58 2.10
N VAL A 135 -4.05 -5.31 1.93
CA VAL A 135 -4.74 -4.33 1.10
C VAL A 135 -3.74 -3.69 0.15
N ARG A 136 -4.05 -3.71 -1.16
CA ARG A 136 -3.31 -2.94 -2.16
C ARG A 136 -3.68 -1.47 -2.04
N THR A 137 -2.70 -0.58 -2.16
CA THR A 137 -2.91 0.87 -2.12
C THR A 137 -2.32 1.55 -3.36
N ALA A 138 -2.96 2.65 -3.76
CA ALA A 138 -2.41 3.55 -4.76
C ALA A 138 -2.66 5.00 -4.33
N GLU A 139 -1.70 5.88 -4.59
CA GLU A 139 -1.85 7.31 -4.40
C GLU A 139 -1.37 8.03 -5.67
N VAL A 140 -2.23 8.87 -6.23
CA VAL A 140 -1.97 9.63 -7.45
C VAL A 140 -2.08 11.11 -7.16
N HIS A 141 -1.07 11.88 -7.56
CA HIS A 141 -1.07 13.33 -7.55
C HIS A 141 -0.98 13.84 -9.00
N TRP A 142 -1.82 14.80 -9.33
CA TRP A 142 -1.80 15.49 -10.61
C TRP A 142 -2.05 17.00 -10.41
N ASP A 143 -1.17 17.84 -10.95
CA ASP A 143 -1.28 19.30 -10.85
C ASP A 143 -1.48 20.01 -12.21
N GLY A 144 -1.89 19.25 -13.22
CA GLY A 144 -2.04 19.75 -14.59
C GLY A 144 -0.75 19.66 -15.41
N LYS A 145 0.40 19.37 -14.79
CA LYS A 145 1.71 19.30 -15.46
C LYS A 145 2.52 18.07 -15.04
N ALA A 146 2.57 17.79 -13.74
CA ALA A 146 3.34 16.70 -13.18
C ALA A 146 2.41 15.64 -12.59
N LEU A 147 2.64 14.40 -13.01
CA LEU A 147 2.00 13.22 -12.46
C LEU A 147 2.96 12.49 -11.53
N GLN A 148 2.47 12.16 -10.35
CA GLN A 148 3.19 11.27 -9.43
C GLN A 148 2.28 10.11 -9.07
N VAL A 149 2.80 8.89 -9.20
CA VAL A 149 2.10 7.65 -8.85
C VAL A 149 2.91 6.89 -7.81
N VAL A 150 2.25 6.55 -6.72
CA VAL A 150 2.79 5.74 -5.63
C VAL A 150 1.87 4.53 -5.47
N SER A 151 2.39 3.35 -5.77
CA SER A 151 1.72 2.08 -5.45
C SER A 151 2.12 1.62 -4.06
N GLY A 152 1.37 0.70 -3.49
CA GLY A 152 1.73 0.15 -2.18
C GLY A 152 0.88 -1.04 -1.75
N LEU A 153 1.21 -1.52 -0.57
CA LEU A 153 0.44 -2.51 0.18
C LEU A 153 0.51 -2.21 1.68
N LYS A 154 -0.48 -2.67 2.42
CA LYS A 154 -0.50 -2.65 3.88
C LYS A 154 -1.15 -3.93 4.42
N GLY A 155 -0.84 -4.26 5.68
CA GLY A 155 -1.42 -5.42 6.34
C GLY A 155 -0.85 -6.76 5.88
N LEU A 156 0.29 -6.80 5.21
CA LEU A 156 0.98 -8.03 4.83
C LEU A 156 1.79 -8.55 6.01
N VAL A 157 1.26 -9.57 6.69
CA VAL A 157 1.92 -10.19 7.85
C VAL A 157 2.84 -11.30 7.39
N VAL A 158 4.11 -11.23 7.83
CA VAL A 158 5.17 -12.20 7.51
C VAL A 158 5.92 -12.63 8.76
N MET A 159 6.45 -13.85 8.76
CA MET A 159 7.17 -14.42 9.88
C MET A 159 8.25 -15.39 9.41
N ASN A 160 9.46 -15.26 9.97
CA ASN A 160 10.49 -16.28 9.96
C ASN A 160 10.58 -16.90 11.36
N SER A 161 10.46 -18.22 11.47
CA SER A 161 10.50 -18.94 12.75
C SER A 161 11.94 -19.12 13.29
N THR A 162 12.94 -18.88 12.47
CA THR A 162 14.38 -18.93 12.75
C THR A 162 15.13 -18.09 11.71
N GLY A 163 16.46 -18.14 11.68
CA GLY A 163 17.28 -17.37 10.73
C GLY A 163 17.34 -15.89 11.04
N SER A 164 17.12 -15.53 12.31
CA SER A 164 17.18 -14.16 12.80
C SER A 164 17.88 -14.11 14.15
N GLU A 165 18.79 -13.16 14.33
CA GLU A 165 19.48 -12.86 15.58
C GLU A 165 19.28 -11.41 15.99
N PHE A 166 19.62 -11.08 17.22
CA PHE A 166 19.77 -9.68 17.65
C PHE A 166 20.80 -9.60 18.77
N ARG A 167 22.00 -9.15 18.45
CA ARG A 167 23.17 -9.11 19.33
C ARG A 167 24.11 -7.95 18.98
N GLY A 168 25.03 -7.65 19.88
CA GLY A 168 26.02 -6.60 19.66
C GLY A 168 25.46 -5.18 19.66
N TYR A 169 24.24 -4.99 20.18
CA TYR A 169 23.60 -3.67 20.26
C TYR A 169 24.16 -2.83 21.40
N LEU A 170 24.00 -1.50 21.28
CA LEU A 170 24.38 -0.56 22.31
C LEU A 170 23.61 -0.81 23.60
N LYS A 171 24.31 -0.84 24.73
CA LYS A 171 23.72 -1.03 26.06
C LYS A 171 23.87 0.24 26.91
N ASP A 172 22.80 0.63 27.57
CA ASP A 172 22.77 1.70 28.57
C ASP A 172 22.24 1.20 29.91
N ARG A 173 22.05 2.07 30.89
CA ARG A 173 21.55 1.71 32.23
C ARG A 173 20.14 1.14 32.25
N TYR A 174 19.39 1.26 31.18
CA TYR A 174 18.00 0.78 31.06
C TYR A 174 17.90 -0.47 30.19
N THR A 175 19.01 -0.95 29.65
CA THR A 175 19.03 -2.11 28.77
C THR A 175 18.90 -3.39 29.58
N THR A 176 17.75 -4.06 29.45
CA THR A 176 17.47 -5.37 30.08
C THR A 176 17.35 -6.49 29.05
N LEU A 177 17.27 -6.14 27.75
CA LEU A 177 17.13 -7.10 26.67
C LEU A 177 18.35 -8.04 26.65
N GLN A 178 18.08 -9.33 26.48
CA GLN A 178 19.14 -10.33 26.32
C GLN A 178 19.46 -10.50 24.83
N GLU A 179 20.73 -10.71 24.53
CA GLU A 179 21.17 -11.06 23.19
C GLU A 179 20.66 -12.45 22.81
N THR A 180 20.34 -12.64 21.56
CA THR A 180 19.86 -13.92 21.04
C THR A 180 20.47 -14.19 19.67
N ASP A 181 20.84 -15.45 19.44
CA ASP A 181 21.37 -15.94 18.17
C ASP A 181 20.27 -16.56 17.30
N ASP A 182 19.11 -16.83 17.89
CA ASP A 182 17.95 -17.38 17.20
C ASP A 182 16.66 -16.81 17.81
N ARG A 183 15.82 -16.24 16.97
CA ARG A 183 14.53 -15.68 17.38
C ARG A 183 13.50 -15.77 16.26
N VAL A 184 12.24 -15.75 16.64
CA VAL A 184 11.14 -15.49 15.70
C VAL A 184 11.20 -14.03 15.25
N LEU A 185 11.19 -13.81 13.95
CA LEU A 185 11.09 -12.48 13.34
C LEU A 185 9.74 -12.34 12.66
N ALA A 186 8.84 -11.54 13.20
CA ALA A 186 7.52 -11.30 12.63
C ALA A 186 7.23 -9.80 12.49
N THR A 187 6.59 -9.43 11.40
CA THR A 187 6.19 -8.03 11.14
C THR A 187 4.93 -7.96 10.30
N GLU A 188 4.31 -6.78 10.29
CA GLU A 188 3.24 -6.41 9.37
C GLU A 188 3.76 -5.36 8.41
N VAL A 189 4.03 -5.77 7.17
CA VAL A 189 4.65 -4.90 6.17
C VAL A 189 3.62 -3.88 5.66
N THR A 190 3.99 -2.60 5.74
CA THR A 190 3.43 -1.54 4.92
C THR A 190 4.54 -1.05 3.99
N ALA A 191 4.28 -1.12 2.68
CA ALA A 191 5.22 -0.70 1.65
C ALA A 191 4.54 0.30 0.70
N ARG A 192 5.27 1.35 0.35
CA ARG A 192 4.86 2.36 -0.64
C ARG A 192 6.02 2.60 -1.59
N TRP A 193 5.79 2.49 -2.89
CA TRP A 193 6.82 2.71 -3.89
C TRP A 193 6.37 3.67 -4.97
N ARG A 194 7.25 4.63 -5.28
CA ARG A 194 7.00 5.66 -6.27
C ARG A 194 7.56 5.23 -7.61
N HIS A 195 6.72 5.32 -8.61
CA HIS A 195 7.11 5.07 -10.00
C HIS A 195 7.89 6.25 -10.58
N SER A 196 8.80 5.94 -11.51
CA SER A 196 9.45 6.96 -12.34
C SER A 196 8.55 7.46 -13.47
N PHE A 197 7.43 6.78 -13.72
CA PHE A 197 6.41 7.16 -14.71
C PHE A 197 5.86 8.57 -14.43
N THR A 198 5.91 9.42 -15.44
CA THR A 198 5.50 10.83 -15.34
C THR A 198 4.19 11.13 -16.07
N GLY A 199 3.71 10.18 -16.88
CA GLY A 199 2.53 10.36 -17.73
C GLY A 199 2.75 11.35 -18.88
N ALA A 200 4.02 11.58 -19.28
CA ALA A 200 4.38 12.40 -20.41
C ALA A 200 3.80 11.84 -21.71
N GLU A 201 3.58 12.72 -22.69
CA GLU A 201 3.07 12.31 -23.98
C GLU A 201 4.01 11.30 -24.66
N GLY A 202 3.44 10.17 -25.11
CA GLY A 202 4.21 9.07 -25.71
C GLY A 202 4.89 8.12 -24.71
N GLU A 203 4.85 8.41 -23.41
CA GLU A 203 5.34 7.47 -22.39
C GLU A 203 4.34 6.31 -22.22
N ALA A 204 4.84 5.08 -22.33
CA ALA A 204 4.00 3.88 -22.14
C ALA A 204 3.57 3.75 -20.67
N GLU A 205 2.30 3.56 -20.45
CA GLU A 205 1.77 3.31 -19.11
C GLU A 205 2.26 1.94 -18.60
N PRO A 206 2.76 1.87 -17.34
CA PRO A 206 3.21 0.61 -16.75
C PRO A 206 2.10 -0.44 -16.66
N GLY A 207 2.48 -1.70 -16.67
CA GLY A 207 1.60 -2.82 -16.33
C GLY A 207 1.33 -2.85 -14.81
N TRP A 208 0.41 -1.99 -14.32
CA TRP A 208 0.21 -1.75 -12.88
C TRP A 208 -0.05 -3.02 -12.08
N ASP A 209 -0.93 -3.91 -12.55
CA ASP A 209 -1.30 -5.12 -11.81
C ASP A 209 -0.14 -6.13 -11.77
N THR A 210 0.56 -6.31 -12.89
CA THR A 210 1.74 -7.17 -12.98
C THR A 210 2.88 -6.63 -12.13
N GLY A 211 3.20 -5.33 -12.28
CA GLY A 211 4.28 -4.69 -11.52
C GLY A 211 4.01 -4.70 -10.02
N TRP A 212 2.74 -4.53 -9.60
CA TRP A 212 2.37 -4.63 -8.19
C TRP A 212 2.60 -6.05 -7.64
N ALA A 213 2.19 -7.08 -8.39
CA ALA A 213 2.39 -8.47 -8.01
C ALA A 213 3.88 -8.83 -7.90
N GLU A 214 4.68 -8.40 -8.88
CA GLU A 214 6.14 -8.61 -8.89
C GLU A 214 6.82 -7.93 -7.69
N VAL A 215 6.48 -6.65 -7.37
CA VAL A 215 7.02 -5.98 -6.18
C VAL A 215 6.68 -6.74 -4.91
N ARG A 216 5.43 -7.19 -4.79
CA ARG A 216 5.00 -7.98 -3.63
C ARG A 216 5.79 -9.28 -3.49
N ASP A 217 6.01 -10.00 -4.59
CA ASP A 217 6.78 -11.23 -4.60
C ASP A 217 8.25 -10.98 -4.23
N GLN A 218 8.88 -9.91 -4.75
CA GLN A 218 10.24 -9.50 -4.37
C GLN A 218 10.38 -9.16 -2.88
N LEU A 219 9.36 -8.53 -2.28
CA LEU A 219 9.35 -8.26 -0.84
C LEU A 219 9.32 -9.56 -0.02
N LEU A 220 8.49 -10.51 -0.41
CA LEU A 220 8.36 -11.82 0.25
C LEU A 220 9.63 -12.67 0.11
N GLU A 221 10.20 -12.74 -1.10
CA GLU A 221 11.44 -13.45 -1.36
C GLU A 221 12.61 -12.87 -0.56
N ALA A 222 12.76 -11.54 -0.57
CA ALA A 222 13.82 -10.88 0.21
C ALA A 222 13.68 -11.15 1.71
N PHE A 223 12.45 -11.11 2.24
CA PHE A 223 12.19 -11.43 3.66
C PHE A 223 12.55 -12.89 3.98
N ALA A 224 12.20 -13.82 3.11
CA ALA A 224 12.44 -15.25 3.33
C ALA A 224 13.93 -15.65 3.20
N GLU A 225 14.65 -15.03 2.26
CA GLU A 225 16.04 -15.38 1.94
C GLU A 225 17.09 -14.64 2.78
N THR A 226 16.71 -13.56 3.48
CA THR A 226 17.65 -12.77 4.28
C THR A 226 17.84 -13.39 5.67
N TYR A 227 19.06 -13.83 6.00
CA TYR A 227 19.42 -14.03 7.40
C TYR A 227 19.44 -12.67 8.11
N SER A 228 18.57 -12.49 9.10
CA SER A 228 18.32 -11.18 9.70
C SER A 228 19.19 -10.93 10.94
N HIS A 229 20.16 -10.03 10.86
CA HIS A 229 20.86 -9.49 12.02
C HIS A 229 20.04 -8.42 12.75
N SER A 230 19.10 -7.79 12.04
CA SER A 230 18.12 -6.83 12.57
C SER A 230 17.01 -6.60 11.56
N LEU A 231 15.84 -6.17 12.03
CA LEU A 231 14.73 -5.82 11.12
C LEU A 231 15.08 -4.63 10.21
N GLN A 232 16.00 -3.74 10.64
CA GLN A 232 16.53 -2.63 9.83
C GLN A 232 17.31 -3.14 8.61
N GLN A 233 18.17 -4.13 8.81
CA GLN A 233 18.92 -4.76 7.72
C GLN A 233 17.97 -5.49 6.77
N THR A 234 16.99 -6.22 7.30
CA THR A 234 15.95 -6.90 6.50
C THR A 234 15.14 -5.91 5.68
N LEU A 235 14.75 -4.76 6.26
CA LEU A 235 14.09 -3.66 5.55
C LEU A 235 14.92 -3.20 4.35
N HIS A 236 16.22 -2.96 4.56
CA HIS A 236 17.13 -2.52 3.50
C HIS A 236 17.24 -3.58 2.39
N ALA A 237 17.37 -4.86 2.75
CA ALA A 237 17.42 -5.96 1.79
C ALA A 237 16.13 -6.06 0.94
N MET A 238 14.96 -5.93 1.58
CA MET A 238 13.66 -5.92 0.89
C MET A 238 13.55 -4.75 -0.10
N GLY A 239 13.91 -3.54 0.33
CA GLY A 239 13.87 -2.36 -0.53
C GLY A 239 14.84 -2.43 -1.69
N THR A 240 16.07 -2.89 -1.46
CA THR A 240 17.10 -3.06 -2.48
C THR A 240 16.66 -4.07 -3.53
N ARG A 241 16.14 -5.24 -3.12
CA ARG A 241 15.66 -6.25 -4.06
C ARG A 241 14.57 -5.73 -4.98
N VAL A 242 13.60 -4.98 -4.45
CA VAL A 242 12.57 -4.34 -5.27
C VAL A 242 13.18 -3.41 -6.30
N LEU A 243 14.10 -2.54 -5.90
CA LEU A 243 14.73 -1.60 -6.83
C LEU A 243 15.58 -2.32 -7.90
N ASP A 244 16.26 -3.41 -7.55
CA ASP A 244 17.07 -4.17 -8.49
C ASP A 244 16.23 -4.84 -9.59
N HIS A 245 15.01 -5.30 -9.26
CA HIS A 245 14.13 -6.02 -10.18
C HIS A 245 13.07 -5.13 -10.86
N GLN A 246 12.84 -3.92 -10.33
CA GLN A 246 11.81 -3.01 -10.84
C GLN A 246 12.42 -1.67 -11.31
N PRO A 247 12.97 -1.60 -12.54
CA PRO A 247 13.64 -0.38 -13.04
C PRO A 247 12.71 0.84 -13.11
N GLY A 248 11.39 0.62 -13.21
CA GLY A 248 10.37 1.68 -13.18
C GLY A 248 10.05 2.23 -11.79
N VAL A 249 10.68 1.70 -10.71
CA VAL A 249 10.50 2.20 -9.34
C VAL A 249 11.68 3.08 -8.96
N ALA A 250 11.43 4.31 -8.52
CA ALA A 250 12.45 5.29 -8.14
C ALA A 250 12.83 5.22 -6.65
N GLU A 251 11.86 4.92 -5.81
CA GLU A 251 12.04 4.75 -4.35
C GLU A 251 10.98 3.83 -3.76
N ILE A 252 11.32 3.20 -2.65
CA ILE A 252 10.39 2.42 -1.83
C ILE A 252 10.56 2.79 -0.36
N ARG A 253 9.46 3.08 0.32
CA ARG A 253 9.38 3.28 1.76
C ARG A 253 8.70 2.10 2.41
N LEU A 254 9.30 1.60 3.47
CA LEU A 254 8.82 0.46 4.26
C LEU A 254 8.59 0.89 5.71
N GLN A 255 7.53 0.37 6.31
CA GLN A 255 7.24 0.41 7.74
C GLN A 255 7.04 -1.03 8.20
N LEU A 256 7.82 -1.44 9.20
CA LEU A 256 7.89 -2.80 9.72
C LEU A 256 7.77 -2.76 11.25
N PRO A 257 6.55 -2.71 11.81
CA PRO A 257 6.36 -2.90 13.25
C PRO A 257 6.81 -4.31 13.64
N ASN A 258 7.75 -4.38 14.58
CA ASN A 258 8.28 -5.66 15.06
C ASN A 258 7.25 -6.33 15.99
N ARG A 259 6.66 -7.43 15.55
CA ARG A 259 5.74 -8.26 16.33
C ARG A 259 6.54 -9.25 17.16
N HIS A 260 6.78 -8.89 18.42
CA HIS A 260 7.65 -9.68 19.31
C HIS A 260 7.03 -11.03 19.66
N HIS A 261 7.91 -12.06 19.69
CA HIS A 261 7.61 -13.39 20.18
C HIS A 261 8.62 -13.73 21.27
N PHE A 262 8.15 -13.89 22.50
CA PHE A 262 8.99 -14.20 23.67
C PHE A 262 8.82 -15.67 24.04
N PRO A 263 9.92 -16.45 24.16
CA PRO A 263 9.83 -17.80 24.69
C PRO A 263 9.16 -17.81 26.06
N VAL A 264 8.20 -18.70 26.25
CA VAL A 264 7.52 -18.85 27.55
C VAL A 264 8.40 -19.66 28.48
N ASP A 265 8.58 -19.21 29.74
CA ASP A 265 9.21 -20.01 30.78
C ASP A 265 8.26 -21.14 31.21
N LEU A 266 8.64 -22.38 30.91
CA LEU A 266 7.88 -23.59 31.26
C LEU A 266 8.50 -24.40 32.41
N GLU A 267 9.62 -23.94 32.99
CA GLU A 267 10.26 -24.61 34.13
C GLU A 267 9.31 -24.78 35.33
N PRO A 268 8.44 -23.82 35.69
CA PRO A 268 7.47 -24.00 36.78
C PRO A 268 6.52 -25.18 36.58
N PHE A 269 6.36 -25.67 35.35
CA PHE A 269 5.53 -26.83 35.02
C PHE A 269 6.35 -28.10 34.80
N GLY A 270 7.67 -28.06 35.07
CA GLY A 270 8.58 -29.19 34.88
C GLY A 270 8.86 -29.49 33.38
N LEU A 271 8.67 -28.52 32.52
CA LEU A 271 8.87 -28.64 31.06
C LEU A 271 10.06 -27.75 30.64
N ARG A 272 10.77 -28.18 29.60
CA ARG A 272 11.75 -27.34 28.91
C ARG A 272 11.10 -26.74 27.66
N ASN A 273 11.41 -25.47 27.39
CA ASN A 273 11.00 -24.82 26.14
C ASN A 273 12.21 -24.70 25.20
N GLU A 274 12.25 -25.54 24.20
CA GLU A 274 13.33 -25.57 23.21
C GLU A 274 12.95 -24.73 21.95
N ASN A 275 12.55 -23.45 22.15
CA ASN A 275 12.06 -22.53 21.13
C ASN A 275 10.80 -23.01 20.40
N GLU A 276 9.87 -23.62 21.11
CA GLU A 276 8.63 -24.17 20.56
C GLU A 276 7.39 -23.38 20.96
N VAL A 277 7.35 -22.81 22.16
CA VAL A 277 6.19 -22.12 22.71
C VAL A 277 6.53 -20.66 23.02
N PHE A 278 5.79 -19.77 22.41
CA PHE A 278 6.03 -18.33 22.50
C PHE A 278 4.79 -17.57 22.96
N HIS A 279 5.02 -16.50 23.69
CA HIS A 279 4.04 -15.45 23.90
C HIS A 279 4.17 -14.42 22.78
N ALA A 280 3.16 -14.32 21.91
CA ALA A 280 3.10 -13.30 20.89
C ALA A 280 2.62 -11.97 21.50
N ALA A 281 3.49 -10.97 21.49
CA ALA A 281 3.20 -9.64 22.02
C ALA A 281 3.10 -8.66 20.85
N ASP A 282 1.92 -8.09 20.66
CA ASP A 282 1.64 -7.12 19.59
C ASP A 282 1.87 -5.66 20.04
N ARG A 283 2.00 -5.41 21.35
CA ARG A 283 2.20 -4.07 21.94
C ARG A 283 2.98 -4.12 23.26
N PRO A 284 3.85 -3.12 23.52
CA PRO A 284 4.37 -2.17 22.56
C PRO A 284 5.27 -2.85 21.51
N TYR A 285 5.42 -2.25 20.34
CA TYR A 285 6.27 -2.76 19.26
C TYR A 285 7.37 -1.76 18.90
N GLY A 286 8.52 -2.25 18.45
CA GLY A 286 9.53 -1.45 17.81
C GLY A 286 9.06 -1.09 16.40
N LEU A 287 8.93 0.19 16.07
CA LEU A 287 8.59 0.66 14.74
C LEU A 287 9.87 0.91 13.95
N ILE A 288 10.09 0.10 12.93
CA ILE A 288 11.22 0.21 12.02
C ILE A 288 10.72 0.77 10.70
N GLU A 289 11.29 1.90 10.29
CA GLU A 289 10.91 2.59 9.07
C GLU A 289 12.15 2.97 8.28
N GLY A 290 12.04 2.97 6.96
CA GLY A 290 13.13 3.38 6.10
C GLY A 290 12.68 3.54 4.65
N THR A 291 13.44 4.37 3.93
CA THR A 291 13.30 4.56 2.49
C THR A 291 14.55 4.09 1.81
N VAL A 292 14.42 3.25 0.79
CA VAL A 292 15.49 2.89 -0.14
C VAL A 292 15.16 3.53 -1.48
N HIS A 293 16.12 4.24 -2.07
CA HIS A 293 15.91 4.94 -3.34
C HIS A 293 17.12 4.77 -4.26
N ARG A 294 16.91 4.96 -5.56
CA ARG A 294 17.99 4.95 -6.53
C ARG A 294 18.92 6.13 -6.29
N GLU A 295 20.20 5.95 -6.59
CA GLU A 295 21.15 7.04 -6.57
C GLU A 295 20.69 8.17 -7.50
N GLY A 296 20.71 9.40 -7.00
CA GLY A 296 20.22 10.59 -7.72
C GLY A 296 18.70 10.80 -7.70
N ALA A 297 17.90 9.83 -7.24
CA ALA A 297 16.47 10.06 -7.01
C ALA A 297 16.26 10.91 -5.75
N VAL A 298 15.42 11.94 -5.86
CA VAL A 298 15.00 12.73 -4.69
C VAL A 298 13.83 12.00 -4.04
N PRO A 299 13.93 11.61 -2.75
CA PRO A 299 12.83 11.01 -2.04
C PRO A 299 11.62 11.95 -2.00
N ALA A 300 10.45 11.44 -2.32
CA ALA A 300 9.22 12.21 -2.39
C ALA A 300 8.03 11.57 -1.64
N ILE A 301 8.18 10.32 -1.19
CA ILE A 301 7.18 9.69 -0.31
C ILE A 301 7.34 10.28 1.09
N PRO A 302 6.31 10.97 1.64
CA PRO A 302 6.40 11.59 2.95
C PRO A 302 6.71 10.59 4.07
N VAL A 303 7.47 11.05 5.06
CA VAL A 303 7.57 10.40 6.38
C VAL A 303 6.29 10.77 7.13
N GLU A 304 5.52 9.79 7.57
CA GLU A 304 4.28 10.01 8.34
C GLU A 304 4.60 10.21 9.82
#